data_549d7dcc77b4c139d97332e207f9279b
#
_entry.id   549d7dcc77b4c139d97332e207f9279b
#
_cell.length_a   1.000
_cell.length_b   1.000
_cell.length_c   1.000
_cell.angle_alpha   90.00
_cell.angle_beta   90.00
_cell.angle_gamma   90.00
#
_symmetry.space_group_name_H-M   'P 1'
#
loop_
_entity.id
_entity.type
_entity.pdbx_description
1 polymer ?
#
loop_
_entity_poly.entity_id
_entity_poly.type
_entity_poly.pdbx_seq_one_letter_code
_entity_poly.pdbx_strand_id
1 'polypeptide(L)'
;GVNATLDSLSHGEPLVIVAEMVVSVVFQLAVRPGTRAEDIRRIGTHPHAWAQCRNWLEETFPGVVHVPATSTAAAAQLLSGGDASFDAALCNAISVSTYGLEALHTDVADNPGAVTRFVLVSRPGAVPAPTGADKTTIQVALPVNESGALLTLLEQFAVRGVDLSRIESRPSGDGLGNYT
;
A
#
# COMPACT_ATOMS: atom_id res chain seq x y z
N GLY A 1 -6.16 2.88 -3.49
CA GLY A 1 -5.08 2.25 -4.26
C GLY A 1 -3.94 3.20 -4.51
N VAL A 2 -2.84 2.71 -5.09
CA VAL A 2 -1.74 3.57 -5.55
C VAL A 2 -2.18 4.24 -6.84
N ASN A 3 -2.22 5.57 -6.86
CA ASN A 3 -2.73 6.34 -8.01
C ASN A 3 -2.01 5.97 -9.32
N ALA A 4 -0.68 5.87 -9.29
CA ALA A 4 0.11 5.49 -10.45
C ALA A 4 -0.27 4.10 -11.04
N THR A 5 -0.67 3.13 -10.20
CA THR A 5 -1.14 1.82 -10.67
C THR A 5 -2.45 1.94 -11.44
N LEU A 6 -3.39 2.71 -10.91
CA LEU A 6 -4.69 2.93 -11.55
C LEU A 6 -4.52 3.71 -12.85
N ASP A 7 -3.67 4.74 -12.85
CA ASP A 7 -3.37 5.52 -14.06
C ASP A 7 -2.73 4.64 -15.15
N SER A 8 -1.81 3.73 -14.77
CA SER A 8 -1.21 2.78 -15.73
C SER A 8 -2.19 1.76 -16.29
N LEU A 9 -3.24 1.42 -15.54
CA LEU A 9 -4.31 0.53 -16.02
C LEU A 9 -5.30 1.27 -16.92
N SER A 10 -5.40 2.60 -16.77
CA SER A 10 -6.36 3.45 -17.48
C SER A 10 -5.82 4.05 -18.77
N HIS A 11 -4.51 4.20 -18.87
CA HIS A 11 -3.87 4.90 -19.98
C HIS A 11 -2.68 4.09 -20.52
N GLY A 12 -2.38 4.25 -21.82
CA GLY A 12 -1.26 3.61 -22.47
C GLY A 12 -1.61 2.26 -23.11
N GLU A 13 -0.65 1.35 -23.13
CA GLU A 13 -0.86 -0.01 -23.67
C GLU A 13 -1.90 -0.76 -22.85
N PRO A 14 -2.83 -1.48 -23.50
CA PRO A 14 -3.85 -2.24 -22.81
C PRO A 14 -3.24 -3.25 -21.83
N LEU A 15 -3.70 -3.23 -20.57
CA LEU A 15 -3.31 -4.18 -19.55
C LEU A 15 -4.55 -4.84 -18.95
N VAL A 16 -4.41 -6.12 -18.60
CA VAL A 16 -5.45 -6.89 -17.92
C VAL A 16 -4.92 -7.44 -16.60
N ILE A 17 -5.77 -7.43 -15.57
CA ILE A 17 -5.46 -8.06 -14.29
C ILE A 17 -5.74 -9.55 -14.43
N VAL A 18 -4.74 -10.39 -14.20
CA VAL A 18 -4.83 -11.86 -14.34
C VAL A 18 -4.78 -12.60 -13.00
N ALA A 19 -4.30 -11.95 -11.95
CA ALA A 19 -4.30 -12.51 -10.60
C ALA A 19 -4.20 -11.39 -9.55
N GLU A 20 -4.51 -11.73 -8.31
CA GLU A 20 -4.27 -10.88 -7.16
C GLU A 20 -3.56 -11.65 -6.04
N MET A 21 -2.82 -10.92 -5.22
CA MET A 21 -2.18 -11.42 -4.03
C MET A 21 -2.38 -10.41 -2.89
N VAL A 22 -2.70 -10.93 -1.72
CA VAL A 22 -2.85 -10.11 -0.50
C VAL A 22 -1.66 -10.39 0.41
N VAL A 23 -0.98 -9.33 0.83
CA VAL A 23 0.20 -9.42 1.71
C VAL A 23 -0.10 -8.64 2.98
N SER A 24 0.08 -9.27 4.13
CA SER A 24 -0.03 -8.60 5.43
C SER A 24 1.05 -7.53 5.59
N VAL A 25 0.64 -6.38 6.11
CA VAL A 25 1.56 -5.28 6.42
C VAL A 25 2.00 -5.44 7.87
N VAL A 26 3.25 -5.88 8.05
CA VAL A 26 3.84 -6.10 9.36
C VAL A 26 5.08 -5.23 9.48
N PHE A 27 5.15 -4.44 10.55
CA PHE A 27 6.33 -3.65 10.88
C PHE A 27 7.03 -4.19 12.12
N GLN A 28 8.35 -4.08 12.10
CA GLN A 28 9.23 -4.35 13.23
C GLN A 28 10.03 -3.09 13.54
N LEU A 29 10.27 -2.83 14.81
CA LEU A 29 11.26 -1.87 15.22
C LEU A 29 12.62 -2.57 15.28
N ALA A 30 13.48 -2.25 14.33
CA ALA A 30 14.81 -2.81 14.16
C ALA A 30 15.88 -1.87 14.68
N VAL A 31 16.91 -2.43 15.27
CA VAL A 31 18.07 -1.72 15.81
C VAL A 31 19.36 -2.40 15.38
N ARG A 32 20.49 -1.72 15.50
CA ARG A 32 21.79 -2.36 15.42
C ARG A 32 21.98 -3.29 16.62
N PRO A 33 22.68 -4.42 16.45
CA PRO A 33 22.97 -5.33 17.55
C PRO A 33 23.55 -4.60 18.78
N GLY A 34 22.97 -4.89 19.93
CA GLY A 34 23.38 -4.30 21.20
C GLY A 34 22.81 -2.90 21.51
N THR A 35 21.98 -2.32 20.67
CA THR A 35 21.26 -1.06 20.96
C THR A 35 20.15 -1.32 21.98
N ARG A 36 20.06 -0.49 23.01
CA ARG A 36 19.05 -0.62 24.08
C ARG A 36 17.85 0.26 23.76
N ALA A 37 16.66 -0.16 24.20
CA ALA A 37 15.43 0.61 24.00
C ALA A 37 15.52 2.03 24.57
N GLU A 38 16.18 2.19 25.70
CA GLU A 38 16.35 3.47 26.38
C GLU A 38 17.26 4.45 25.64
N ASP A 39 18.03 3.99 24.66
CA ASP A 39 18.93 4.83 23.84
C ASP A 39 18.25 5.38 22.59
N ILE A 40 17.04 4.91 22.28
CA ILE A 40 16.30 5.32 21.08
C ILE A 40 15.69 6.71 21.29
N ARG A 41 16.10 7.64 20.43
CA ARG A 41 15.57 9.03 20.37
C ARG A 41 15.02 9.38 19.01
N ARG A 42 15.50 8.71 17.96
CA ARG A 42 15.09 8.96 16.58
C ARG A 42 14.85 7.64 15.88
N ILE A 43 13.75 7.59 15.12
CA ILE A 43 13.38 6.40 14.35
C ILE A 43 13.26 6.79 12.88
N GLY A 44 14.02 6.08 12.03
CA GLY A 44 14.00 6.21 10.58
C GLY A 44 12.94 5.33 9.96
N THR A 45 12.10 5.89 9.08
CA THR A 45 11.16 5.11 8.25
C THR A 45 10.47 5.97 7.21
N HIS A 46 9.76 5.33 6.28
CA HIS A 46 8.88 6.03 5.35
C HIS A 46 7.68 6.67 6.08
N PRO A 47 7.24 7.89 5.72
CA PRO A 47 6.12 8.57 6.40
C PRO A 47 4.83 7.74 6.51
N HIS A 48 4.51 6.95 5.50
CA HIS A 48 3.34 6.05 5.55
C HIS A 48 3.47 4.95 6.62
N ALA A 49 4.67 4.40 6.83
CA ALA A 49 4.90 3.40 7.87
C ALA A 49 4.85 4.05 9.27
N TRP A 50 5.42 5.24 9.40
CA TRP A 50 5.29 6.04 10.62
C TRP A 50 3.84 6.25 11.02
N ALA A 51 3.00 6.69 10.08
CA ALA A 51 1.57 6.93 10.31
C ALA A 51 0.80 5.66 10.72
N GLN A 52 1.23 4.48 10.28
CA GLN A 52 0.61 3.19 10.63
C GLN A 52 1.06 2.61 11.98
N CYS A 53 2.09 3.18 12.59
CA CYS A 53 2.60 2.76 13.90
C CYS A 53 2.54 3.89 14.94
N ARG A 54 1.81 4.95 14.64
CA ARG A 54 1.87 6.20 15.40
C ARG A 54 1.45 6.04 16.87
N ASN A 55 0.33 5.39 17.13
CA ASN A 55 -0.18 5.22 18.48
C ASN A 55 0.77 4.35 19.30
N TRP A 56 1.23 3.24 18.72
CA TRP A 56 2.20 2.36 19.36
C TRP A 56 3.50 3.10 19.70
N LEU A 57 3.99 3.96 18.78
CA LEU A 57 5.20 4.76 19.01
C LEU A 57 5.01 5.80 20.13
N GLU A 58 3.87 6.49 20.17
CA GLU A 58 3.55 7.47 21.21
C GLU A 58 3.48 6.82 22.59
N GLU A 59 2.96 5.60 22.69
CA GLU A 59 2.86 4.83 23.93
C GLU A 59 4.19 4.25 24.39
N THR A 60 4.98 3.69 23.45
CA THR A 60 6.20 2.93 23.79
C THR A 60 7.44 3.83 23.86
N PHE A 61 7.53 4.84 23.01
CA PHE A 61 8.65 5.77 22.91
C PHE A 61 8.16 7.23 22.91
N PRO A 62 7.60 7.71 24.01
CA PRO A 62 7.06 9.08 24.07
C PRO A 62 8.14 10.12 23.75
N GLY A 63 7.84 11.02 22.81
CA GLY A 63 8.74 12.07 22.39
C GLY A 63 9.80 11.64 21.36
N VAL A 64 9.76 10.42 20.84
CA VAL A 64 10.67 9.97 19.77
C VAL A 64 10.46 10.79 18.48
N VAL A 65 11.54 11.08 17.79
CA VAL A 65 11.52 11.92 16.58
C VAL A 65 11.53 11.05 15.34
N HIS A 66 10.60 11.33 14.43
CA HIS A 66 10.59 10.72 13.09
C HIS A 66 11.69 11.30 12.18
N VAL A 67 12.49 10.43 11.58
CA VAL A 67 13.42 10.78 10.51
C VAL A 67 12.92 10.17 9.21
N PRO A 68 12.40 10.98 8.27
CA PRO A 68 11.85 10.45 7.03
C PRO A 68 12.90 9.77 6.16
N ALA A 69 12.58 8.59 5.65
CA ALA A 69 13.37 7.86 4.66
C ALA A 69 12.52 7.59 3.40
N THR A 70 13.18 7.34 2.28
CA THR A 70 12.53 7.10 0.99
C THR A 70 11.75 5.78 0.95
N SER A 71 12.12 4.81 1.79
CA SER A 71 11.39 3.57 2.02
C SER A 71 11.75 2.99 3.39
N THR A 72 10.96 2.02 3.87
CA THR A 72 11.26 1.27 5.09
C THR A 72 12.54 0.46 4.95
N ALA A 73 12.81 -0.12 3.78
CA ALA A 73 14.04 -0.85 3.49
C ALA A 73 15.26 0.09 3.43
N ALA A 74 15.12 1.29 2.85
CA ALA A 74 16.19 2.28 2.84
C ALA A 74 16.56 2.74 4.26
N ALA A 75 15.59 2.89 5.16
CA ALA A 75 15.85 3.19 6.56
C ALA A 75 16.68 2.06 7.23
N ALA A 76 16.30 0.80 7.02
CA ALA A 76 17.05 -0.35 7.55
C ALA A 76 18.48 -0.40 6.98
N GLN A 77 18.66 -0.15 5.69
CA GLN A 77 19.96 -0.11 5.04
C GLN A 77 20.85 1.00 5.61
N LEU A 78 20.32 2.21 5.76
CA LEU A 78 21.07 3.33 6.35
C LEU A 78 21.49 3.04 7.79
N LEU A 79 20.56 2.45 8.58
CA LEU A 79 20.85 2.09 9.97
C LEU A 79 22.00 1.09 10.08
N SER A 80 22.04 0.09 9.22
CA SER A 80 23.10 -0.93 9.21
C SER A 80 24.46 -0.37 8.81
N GLY A 81 24.50 0.64 7.94
CA GLY A 81 25.73 1.27 7.46
C GLY A 81 26.48 2.13 8.51
N GLY A 82 25.85 2.44 9.64
CA GLY A 82 26.47 3.21 10.73
C GLY A 82 26.37 4.72 10.60
N ASP A 83 26.03 5.25 9.44
CA ASP A 83 25.96 6.71 9.18
C ASP A 83 24.54 7.29 9.34
N ALA A 84 23.59 6.51 9.90
CA ALA A 84 22.24 6.95 10.09
C ALA A 84 22.14 8.05 11.16
N SER A 85 21.33 9.07 10.88
CA SER A 85 20.97 10.12 11.84
C SER A 85 19.88 9.70 12.82
N PHE A 86 19.60 8.39 12.95
CA PHE A 86 18.57 7.78 13.79
C PHE A 86 19.10 6.47 14.42
N ASP A 87 18.44 6.05 15.50
CA ASP A 87 18.90 4.99 16.38
C ASP A 87 18.23 3.64 16.07
N ALA A 88 17.02 3.69 15.49
CA ALA A 88 16.22 2.53 15.12
C ALA A 88 15.49 2.78 13.78
N ALA A 89 15.01 1.71 13.16
CA ALA A 89 14.21 1.79 11.92
C ALA A 89 12.93 0.97 12.03
N LEU A 90 11.82 1.53 11.54
CA LEU A 90 10.61 0.72 11.28
C LEU A 90 10.72 0.13 9.88
N CYS A 91 10.75 -1.21 9.83
CA CYS A 91 10.89 -1.95 8.58
C CYS A 91 10.20 -3.31 8.66
N ASN A 92 10.24 -4.10 7.59
CA ASN A 92 9.75 -5.47 7.57
C ASN A 92 10.83 -6.47 8.02
N ALA A 93 10.42 -7.70 8.35
CA ALA A 93 11.31 -8.77 8.81
C ALA A 93 12.43 -9.12 7.81
N ILE A 94 12.13 -9.01 6.51
CA ILE A 94 13.12 -9.28 5.45
C ILE A 94 14.25 -8.24 5.52
N SER A 95 13.93 -6.97 5.72
CA SER A 95 14.94 -5.93 5.88
C SER A 95 15.79 -6.14 7.14
N VAL A 96 15.18 -6.57 8.25
CA VAL A 96 15.93 -6.90 9.48
C VAL A 96 17.00 -7.94 9.19
N SER A 97 16.61 -9.09 8.60
CA SER A 97 17.54 -10.18 8.29
C SER A 97 18.57 -9.80 7.21
N THR A 98 18.15 -9.09 6.17
CA THR A 98 19.01 -8.70 5.04
C THR A 98 20.15 -7.78 5.49
N TYR A 99 19.86 -6.85 6.39
CA TYR A 99 20.82 -5.85 6.83
C TYR A 99 21.50 -6.19 8.19
N GLY A 100 21.30 -7.40 8.71
CA GLY A 100 21.94 -7.84 9.95
C GLY A 100 21.54 -7.02 11.18
N LEU A 101 20.31 -6.55 11.19
CA LEU A 101 19.72 -5.81 12.32
C LEU A 101 19.06 -6.80 13.31
N GLU A 102 18.73 -6.31 14.48
CA GLU A 102 17.94 -7.03 15.49
C GLU A 102 16.54 -6.43 15.60
N ALA A 103 15.50 -7.27 15.62
CA ALA A 103 14.15 -6.83 15.91
C ALA A 103 13.98 -6.63 17.42
N LEU A 104 13.87 -5.40 17.86
CA LEU A 104 13.59 -5.07 19.26
C LEU A 104 12.11 -5.30 19.60
N HIS A 105 11.23 -4.95 18.67
CA HIS A 105 9.79 -5.19 18.76
C HIS A 105 9.25 -5.68 17.42
N THR A 106 8.28 -6.59 17.46
CA THR A 106 7.58 -7.13 16.30
C THR A 106 6.11 -6.72 16.33
N ASP A 107 5.45 -6.74 15.16
CA ASP A 107 4.01 -6.46 15.03
C ASP A 107 3.58 -5.11 15.61
N VAL A 108 4.35 -4.07 15.33
CA VAL A 108 4.19 -2.74 15.92
C VAL A 108 3.19 -1.84 15.18
N ALA A 109 2.45 -2.38 14.21
CA ALA A 109 1.41 -1.62 13.51
C ALA A 109 0.18 -1.39 14.41
N ASP A 110 -0.39 -0.18 14.36
CA ASP A 110 -1.63 0.15 15.07
C ASP A 110 -2.83 -0.70 14.60
N ASN A 111 -2.81 -1.13 13.34
CA ASN A 111 -3.80 -2.05 12.76
C ASN A 111 -3.16 -3.39 12.39
N PRO A 112 -3.27 -4.43 13.23
CA PRO A 112 -2.68 -5.74 12.95
C PRO A 112 -3.31 -6.48 11.76
N GLY A 113 -4.49 -6.04 11.33
CA GLY A 113 -5.18 -6.59 10.15
C GLY A 113 -4.87 -5.86 8.84
N ALA A 114 -3.92 -4.93 8.83
CA ALA A 114 -3.57 -4.19 7.62
C ALA A 114 -2.99 -5.10 6.55
N VAL A 115 -3.53 -4.99 5.34
CA VAL A 115 -3.07 -5.77 4.18
C VAL A 115 -2.87 -4.87 2.96
N THR A 116 -1.91 -5.23 2.13
CA THR A 116 -1.73 -4.64 0.80
C THR A 116 -2.15 -5.66 -0.25
N ARG A 117 -3.04 -5.25 -1.13
CA ARG A 117 -3.44 -6.02 -2.30
C ARG A 117 -2.53 -5.67 -3.47
N PHE A 118 -1.88 -6.66 -4.01
CA PHE A 118 -1.11 -6.58 -5.25
C PHE A 118 -1.89 -7.23 -6.38
N VAL A 119 -1.77 -6.70 -7.58
CA VAL A 119 -2.36 -7.27 -8.78
C VAL A 119 -1.26 -7.66 -9.76
N LEU A 120 -1.41 -8.84 -10.35
CA LEU A 120 -0.58 -9.28 -11.47
C LEU A 120 -1.25 -8.83 -12.76
N VAL A 121 -0.54 -8.07 -13.56
CA VAL A 121 -1.02 -7.57 -14.85
C VAL A 121 -0.27 -8.20 -16.01
N SER A 122 -0.96 -8.38 -17.12
CA SER A 122 -0.36 -8.83 -18.38
C SER A 122 -0.91 -8.02 -19.55
N ARG A 123 -0.29 -8.15 -20.72
CA ARG A 123 -0.92 -7.72 -21.97
C ARG A 123 -2.16 -8.57 -22.23
N PRO A 124 -3.16 -8.04 -22.98
CA PRO A 124 -4.33 -8.81 -23.38
C PRO A 124 -3.93 -10.13 -24.05
N GLY A 125 -4.59 -11.21 -23.67
CA GLY A 125 -4.30 -12.56 -24.14
C GLY A 125 -5.21 -13.56 -23.47
N ALA A 126 -4.76 -14.82 -23.32
CA ALA A 126 -5.50 -15.84 -22.61
C ALA A 126 -5.61 -15.46 -21.12
N VAL A 127 -6.84 -15.36 -20.62
CA VAL A 127 -7.10 -15.19 -19.20
C VAL A 127 -7.04 -16.54 -18.49
N PRO A 128 -6.65 -16.60 -17.22
CA PRO A 128 -6.70 -17.81 -16.41
C PRO A 128 -8.09 -18.43 -16.40
N ALA A 129 -8.16 -19.74 -16.20
CA ALA A 129 -9.44 -20.41 -16.02
C ALA A 129 -10.15 -19.90 -14.75
N PRO A 130 -11.49 -19.80 -14.75
CA PRO A 130 -12.26 -19.40 -13.58
C PRO A 130 -11.97 -20.30 -12.38
N THR A 131 -11.83 -19.70 -11.20
CA THR A 131 -11.57 -20.42 -9.94
C THR A 131 -12.83 -20.63 -9.10
N GLY A 132 -13.92 -19.94 -9.42
CA GLY A 132 -15.15 -19.89 -8.64
C GLY A 132 -15.15 -18.85 -7.51
N ALA A 133 -14.01 -18.18 -7.29
CA ALA A 133 -13.88 -17.09 -6.33
C ALA A 133 -13.23 -15.85 -6.97
N ASP A 134 -13.60 -15.59 -8.21
CA ASP A 134 -12.99 -14.57 -9.04
C ASP A 134 -13.55 -13.19 -8.75
N LYS A 135 -12.72 -12.17 -8.97
CA LYS A 135 -13.11 -10.76 -9.01
C LYS A 135 -12.81 -10.19 -10.38
N THR A 136 -13.74 -9.44 -10.91
CA THR A 136 -13.56 -8.73 -12.18
C THR A 136 -13.37 -7.25 -11.91
N THR A 137 -12.32 -6.65 -12.46
CA THR A 137 -12.13 -5.21 -12.48
C THR A 137 -12.52 -4.69 -13.86
N ILE A 138 -13.38 -3.70 -13.90
CA ILE A 138 -13.78 -3.01 -15.12
C ILE A 138 -13.51 -1.51 -14.99
N GLN A 139 -13.20 -0.87 -16.10
CA GLN A 139 -13.16 0.56 -16.21
C GLN A 139 -14.22 0.99 -17.20
N VAL A 140 -15.00 2.00 -16.83
CA VAL A 140 -16.09 2.52 -17.65
C VAL A 140 -15.94 4.02 -17.77
N ALA A 141 -15.75 4.51 -18.98
CA ALA A 141 -15.87 5.94 -19.27
C ALA A 141 -17.35 6.31 -19.35
N LEU A 142 -17.76 7.32 -18.59
CA LEU A 142 -19.10 7.88 -18.72
C LEU A 142 -19.10 8.82 -19.94
N PRO A 143 -19.90 8.54 -21.00
CA PRO A 143 -19.84 9.30 -22.25
C PRO A 143 -20.36 10.73 -22.11
N VAL A 144 -21.15 10.98 -21.08
CA VAL A 144 -21.75 12.28 -20.79
C VAL A 144 -21.72 12.53 -19.30
N ASN A 145 -21.25 13.72 -18.92
CA ASN A 145 -21.30 14.14 -17.52
C ASN A 145 -22.66 14.78 -17.22
N GLU A 146 -23.67 13.96 -17.11
CA GLU A 146 -25.06 14.35 -16.82
C GLU A 146 -25.50 13.86 -15.45
N SER A 147 -26.47 14.59 -14.87
CA SER A 147 -27.10 14.14 -13.63
C SER A 147 -27.79 12.79 -13.84
N GLY A 148 -27.39 11.80 -13.01
CA GLY A 148 -27.92 10.42 -13.09
C GLY A 148 -27.10 9.46 -13.96
N ALA A 149 -26.10 9.87 -14.72
CA ALA A 149 -25.30 8.97 -15.57
C ALA A 149 -24.66 7.81 -14.78
N LEU A 150 -24.07 8.10 -13.61
CA LEU A 150 -23.55 7.08 -12.72
C LEU A 150 -24.63 6.14 -12.19
N LEU A 151 -25.79 6.67 -11.83
CA LEU A 151 -26.93 5.84 -11.37
C LEU A 151 -27.37 4.87 -12.44
N THR A 152 -27.55 5.34 -13.67
CA THR A 152 -27.92 4.49 -14.81
C THR A 152 -26.89 3.38 -15.06
N LEU A 153 -25.62 3.67 -14.91
CA LEU A 153 -24.56 2.66 -14.98
C LEU A 153 -24.72 1.60 -13.86
N LEU A 154 -24.88 2.04 -12.62
CA LEU A 154 -24.99 1.15 -11.45
C LEU A 154 -26.24 0.27 -11.51
N GLU A 155 -27.34 0.77 -12.05
CA GLU A 155 -28.58 0.01 -12.29
C GLU A 155 -28.32 -1.20 -13.19
N GLN A 156 -27.40 -1.12 -14.17
CA GLN A 156 -27.08 -2.25 -15.04
C GLN A 156 -26.46 -3.43 -14.29
N PHE A 157 -25.76 -3.18 -13.21
CA PHE A 157 -25.22 -4.23 -12.32
C PHE A 157 -26.31 -4.72 -11.36
N ALA A 158 -27.06 -3.80 -10.76
CA ALA A 158 -28.09 -4.13 -9.79
C ALA A 158 -29.16 -5.06 -10.35
N VAL A 159 -29.72 -4.75 -11.54
CA VAL A 159 -30.77 -5.56 -12.18
C VAL A 159 -30.28 -6.95 -12.62
N ARG A 160 -28.96 -7.15 -12.68
CA ARG A 160 -28.34 -8.44 -13.03
C ARG A 160 -27.82 -9.19 -11.80
N GLY A 161 -28.06 -8.67 -10.59
CA GLY A 161 -27.59 -9.27 -9.34
C GLY A 161 -26.07 -9.29 -9.20
N VAL A 162 -25.35 -8.38 -9.87
CA VAL A 162 -23.90 -8.28 -9.76
C VAL A 162 -23.54 -7.46 -8.53
N ASP A 163 -22.79 -8.06 -7.61
CA ASP A 163 -22.28 -7.40 -6.43
C ASP A 163 -21.04 -6.55 -6.77
N LEU A 164 -21.06 -5.28 -6.36
CA LEU A 164 -19.98 -4.34 -6.55
C LEU A 164 -19.20 -4.15 -5.24
N SER A 165 -18.11 -4.87 -5.09
CA SER A 165 -17.28 -4.84 -3.88
C SER A 165 -16.43 -3.55 -3.75
N ARG A 166 -16.24 -2.79 -4.85
CA ARG A 166 -15.51 -1.53 -4.86
C ARG A 166 -15.94 -0.64 -6.01
N ILE A 167 -16.08 0.64 -5.73
CA ILE A 167 -16.29 1.70 -6.74
C ILE A 167 -15.23 2.78 -6.48
N GLU A 168 -14.58 3.23 -7.53
CA GLU A 168 -13.60 4.32 -7.49
C GLU A 168 -13.79 5.19 -8.74
N SER A 169 -13.94 6.49 -8.56
CA SER A 169 -14.07 7.42 -9.66
C SER A 169 -12.79 8.22 -9.81
N ARG A 170 -12.34 8.42 -11.04
CA ARG A 170 -11.13 9.18 -11.35
C ARG A 170 -11.36 10.13 -12.53
N PRO A 171 -10.70 11.31 -12.53
CA PRO A 171 -10.69 12.17 -13.71
C PRO A 171 -10.09 11.40 -14.90
N SER A 172 -10.74 11.48 -16.06
CA SER A 172 -10.23 10.84 -17.29
C SER A 172 -8.98 11.53 -17.86
N GLY A 173 -8.72 12.77 -17.44
CA GLY A 173 -7.65 13.60 -18.00
C GLY A 173 -8.03 14.35 -19.28
N ASP A 174 -9.17 14.04 -19.90
CA ASP A 174 -9.61 14.62 -21.19
C ASP A 174 -10.44 15.89 -21.05
N GLY A 175 -10.44 16.50 -19.86
CA GLY A 175 -11.17 17.75 -19.59
C GLY A 175 -11.74 17.81 -18.18
N LEU A 176 -12.14 19.03 -17.76
CA LEU A 176 -12.77 19.25 -16.46
C LEU A 176 -14.16 18.58 -16.43
N GLY A 177 -14.37 17.72 -15.45
CA GLY A 177 -15.66 17.06 -15.19
C GLY A 177 -15.86 15.71 -15.86
N ASN A 178 -14.89 15.19 -16.62
CA ASN A 178 -14.94 13.83 -17.17
C ASN A 178 -14.33 12.85 -16.19
N TYR A 179 -15.04 11.77 -15.88
CA TYR A 179 -14.65 10.74 -14.92
C TYR A 179 -14.72 9.34 -15.54
N THR A 180 -13.84 8.47 -15.10
CA THR A 180 -13.86 7.03 -15.34
C THR A 180 -13.98 6.27 -14.05
#